data_93eed970f42725ea069461715cbf0304
#
_entry.id   93eed970f42725ea069461715cbf0304
#
_cell.length_a   1.000
_cell.length_b   1.000
_cell.length_c   1.000
_cell.angle_alpha   90.00
_cell.angle_beta   90.00
_cell.angle_gamma   90.00
#
_symmetry.space_group_name_H-M   'P 1'
#
loop_
_entity.id
_entity.type
_entity.pdbx_description
1 polymer ?
#
loop_
_entity_poly.entity_id
_entity_poly.type
_entity_poly.pdbx_seq_one_letter_code
_entity_poly.pdbx_strand_id
1 'polypeptide(L)'
;RGLGDVYKRQLINQKDDLVSGILHAQEAIDGSMTILLLTEEGELIAARDSMGRLPVLIGKREDGYCVSFESFAYHKLDYQDAYELGPREIVRLNARGFETLSPAGKQMKFCTFLWTYYGYPNSNYEGVNVELMRYRNGAIMARNEAERGGVPDVDFIAGVPDSGVPHAMGYANQSGKPLARPFVKYTPTWPRSFMPEDQQVRSRVARMKQIPVPELIEGKKLLFVDDSIVRGTQLRETVDFLY
;
A
#
# COMPACT_ATOMS: atom_id res chain seq x y z
N ARG A 1 5.19 -9.41 -19.66
CA ARG A 1 4.69 -8.03 -19.48
C ARG A 1 3.87 -7.64 -20.72
N GLY A 2 2.67 -7.08 -20.56
CA GLY A 2 1.90 -6.49 -21.65
C GLY A 2 0.63 -7.19 -22.10
N LEU A 3 0.41 -8.47 -21.83
CA LEU A 3 -0.82 -9.14 -22.23
C LEU A 3 -2.07 -8.60 -21.54
N GLY A 4 -1.96 -8.12 -20.30
CA GLY A 4 -3.10 -7.56 -19.57
C GLY A 4 -3.72 -6.33 -20.23
N ASP A 5 -2.93 -5.45 -20.81
CA ASP A 5 -3.44 -4.25 -21.50
C ASP A 5 -4.06 -4.59 -22.85
N VAL A 6 -3.52 -5.60 -23.55
CA VAL A 6 -4.09 -6.12 -24.78
C VAL A 6 -5.49 -6.70 -24.53
N TYR A 7 -5.66 -7.52 -23.49
CA TYR A 7 -6.97 -8.09 -23.14
C TYR A 7 -7.97 -7.03 -22.72
N LYS A 8 -7.58 -6.04 -21.92
CA LYS A 8 -8.45 -4.91 -21.55
C LYS A 8 -8.95 -4.18 -22.81
N ARG A 9 -8.02 -3.85 -23.72
CA ARG A 9 -8.38 -3.21 -25.00
C ARG A 9 -9.36 -4.07 -25.81
N GLN A 10 -9.12 -5.38 -25.90
CA GLN A 10 -10.01 -6.29 -26.61
C GLN A 10 -11.42 -6.31 -26.02
N LEU A 11 -11.54 -6.32 -24.68
CA LEU A 11 -12.84 -6.28 -24.00
C LEU A 11 -13.56 -4.95 -24.24
N ILE A 12 -12.84 -3.83 -24.15
CA ILE A 12 -13.41 -2.50 -24.41
C ILE A 12 -13.93 -2.41 -25.84
N ASN A 13 -13.17 -2.89 -26.81
CA ASN A 13 -13.54 -2.83 -28.24
C ASN A 13 -14.70 -3.77 -28.65
N GLN A 14 -15.25 -4.56 -27.73
CA GLN A 14 -16.44 -5.39 -27.98
C GLN A 14 -17.76 -4.61 -27.89
N LYS A 15 -17.69 -3.32 -27.54
CA LYS A 15 -18.88 -2.45 -27.44
C LYS A 15 -18.73 -1.25 -28.36
N ASP A 16 -19.85 -0.64 -28.67
CA ASP A 16 -19.96 0.43 -29.67
C ASP A 16 -19.43 1.78 -29.16
N ASP A 17 -19.40 1.98 -27.85
CA ASP A 17 -18.86 3.18 -27.22
C ASP A 17 -17.89 2.87 -26.08
N LEU A 18 -17.05 3.85 -25.76
CA LEU A 18 -15.97 3.69 -24.80
C LEU A 18 -16.47 3.39 -23.39
N VAL A 19 -17.55 4.04 -22.94
CA VAL A 19 -18.08 3.85 -21.57
C VAL A 19 -18.65 2.46 -21.42
N SER A 20 -19.49 2.03 -22.35
CA SER A 20 -20.03 0.65 -22.40
C SER A 20 -18.93 -0.40 -22.50
N GLY A 21 -17.87 -0.11 -23.25
CA GLY A 21 -16.69 -0.96 -23.35
C GLY A 21 -15.94 -1.11 -22.03
N ILE A 22 -15.71 -0.01 -21.32
CA ILE A 22 -15.05 -0.04 -20.00
C ILE A 22 -15.91 -0.79 -18.98
N LEU A 23 -17.22 -0.54 -18.95
CA LEU A 23 -18.16 -1.24 -18.07
C LEU A 23 -18.16 -2.76 -18.34
N HIS A 24 -18.14 -3.15 -19.62
CA HIS A 24 -18.00 -4.55 -20.01
C HIS A 24 -16.70 -5.16 -19.53
N ALA A 25 -15.57 -4.47 -19.67
CA ALA A 25 -14.29 -4.94 -19.17
C ALA A 25 -14.27 -5.09 -17.64
N GLN A 26 -14.91 -4.16 -16.92
CA GLN A 26 -15.06 -4.22 -15.46
C GLN A 26 -15.91 -5.42 -15.01
N GLU A 27 -16.88 -5.84 -15.81
CA GLU A 27 -17.71 -7.02 -15.52
C GLU A 27 -16.97 -8.33 -15.85
N ALA A 28 -16.24 -8.36 -16.96
CA ALA A 28 -15.56 -9.55 -17.44
C ALA A 28 -14.30 -9.92 -16.62
N ILE A 29 -13.65 -8.92 -16.01
CA ILE A 29 -12.42 -9.12 -15.26
C ILE A 29 -12.71 -9.27 -13.75
N ASP A 30 -12.52 -10.48 -13.23
CA ASP A 30 -12.52 -10.69 -11.79
C ASP A 30 -11.13 -10.37 -11.23
N GLY A 31 -10.98 -9.14 -10.76
CA GLY A 31 -9.69 -8.66 -10.22
C GLY A 31 -9.64 -7.15 -10.11
N SER A 32 -8.48 -6.64 -9.72
CA SER A 32 -8.22 -5.21 -9.74
C SER A 32 -7.95 -4.74 -11.16
N MET A 33 -8.71 -3.77 -11.62
CA MET A 33 -8.59 -3.19 -12.95
C MET A 33 -8.77 -1.68 -12.87
N THR A 34 -7.69 -0.94 -12.85
CA THR A 34 -7.74 0.51 -13.03
C THR A 34 -7.33 0.85 -14.47
N ILE A 35 -8.06 1.75 -15.09
CA ILE A 35 -7.81 2.21 -16.45
C ILE A 35 -7.58 3.72 -16.42
N LEU A 36 -6.48 4.14 -17.05
CA LEU A 36 -6.25 5.51 -17.48
C LEU A 36 -6.05 5.46 -18.99
N LEU A 37 -6.90 6.18 -19.71
CA LEU A 37 -6.92 6.18 -21.17
C LEU A 37 -6.90 7.63 -21.67
N LEU A 38 -5.92 7.95 -22.51
CA LEU A 38 -5.84 9.23 -23.20
C LEU A 38 -6.57 9.11 -24.53
N THR A 39 -7.53 10.01 -24.78
CA THR A 39 -8.26 10.09 -26.04
C THR A 39 -7.52 10.92 -27.09
N GLU A 40 -7.94 10.83 -28.35
CA GLU A 40 -7.36 11.62 -29.45
C GLU A 40 -7.60 13.13 -29.26
N GLU A 41 -8.67 13.49 -28.56
CA GLU A 41 -9.01 14.89 -28.23
C GLU A 41 -8.17 15.45 -27.05
N GLY A 42 -7.29 14.63 -26.48
CA GLY A 42 -6.43 15.03 -25.36
C GLY A 42 -7.15 15.01 -24.00
N GLU A 43 -8.31 14.31 -23.91
CA GLU A 43 -8.99 14.08 -22.65
C GLU A 43 -8.51 12.78 -21.99
N LEU A 44 -8.53 12.74 -20.67
CA LEU A 44 -8.17 11.56 -19.89
C LEU A 44 -9.42 10.90 -19.34
N ILE A 45 -9.61 9.61 -19.64
CA ILE A 45 -10.63 8.77 -19.01
C ILE A 45 -9.98 7.99 -17.88
N ALA A 46 -10.54 8.10 -16.69
CA ALA A 46 -10.13 7.32 -15.53
C ALA A 46 -11.27 6.42 -15.06
N ALA A 47 -10.99 5.14 -14.86
CA ALA A 47 -11.98 4.17 -14.41
C ALA A 47 -11.42 3.29 -13.29
N ARG A 48 -12.18 3.16 -12.21
CA ARG A 48 -11.88 2.28 -11.08
C ARG A 48 -12.56 0.94 -11.26
N ASP A 49 -11.95 -0.17 -10.83
CA ASP A 49 -12.55 -1.50 -10.96
C ASP A 49 -13.91 -1.63 -10.25
N SER A 50 -14.66 -2.67 -10.62
CA SER A 50 -16.04 -2.88 -10.15
C SER A 50 -16.23 -2.91 -8.65
N MET A 51 -15.18 -3.28 -7.89
CA MET A 51 -15.19 -3.36 -6.43
C MET A 51 -14.38 -2.25 -5.75
N GLY A 52 -13.70 -1.41 -6.52
CA GLY A 52 -12.86 -0.34 -5.95
C GLY A 52 -11.65 -0.85 -5.17
N ARG A 53 -11.04 -1.96 -5.59
CA ARG A 53 -9.94 -2.61 -4.87
C ARG A 53 -8.69 -1.74 -4.73
N LEU A 54 -8.39 -0.95 -5.76
CA LEU A 54 -7.31 0.03 -5.74
C LEU A 54 -7.89 1.44 -5.88
N PRO A 55 -7.27 2.43 -5.22
CA PRO A 55 -7.73 3.81 -5.30
C PRO A 55 -7.46 4.41 -6.68
N VAL A 56 -8.27 5.39 -7.05
CA VAL A 56 -8.05 6.30 -8.17
C VAL A 56 -8.40 7.69 -7.69
N LEU A 57 -7.42 8.56 -7.64
CA LEU A 57 -7.55 9.90 -7.07
C LEU A 57 -7.39 10.95 -8.16
N ILE A 58 -8.16 12.02 -8.06
CA ILE A 58 -8.05 13.22 -8.91
C ILE A 58 -7.44 14.33 -8.06
N GLY A 59 -6.34 14.88 -8.52
CA GLY A 59 -5.73 16.08 -7.98
C GLY A 59 -6.07 17.30 -8.82
N LYS A 60 -6.22 18.45 -8.16
CA LYS A 60 -6.50 19.74 -8.79
C LYS A 60 -5.40 20.75 -8.47
N ARG A 61 -5.00 21.48 -9.48
CA ARG A 61 -4.16 22.68 -9.37
C ARG A 61 -4.80 23.81 -10.18
N GLU A 62 -4.28 25.04 -10.08
CA GLU A 62 -4.81 26.21 -10.77
C GLU A 62 -4.86 26.00 -12.30
N ASP A 63 -3.84 25.37 -12.86
CA ASP A 63 -3.64 25.16 -14.30
C ASP A 63 -4.17 23.80 -14.82
N GLY A 64 -4.80 22.96 -13.97
CA GLY A 64 -5.35 21.69 -14.45
C GLY A 64 -5.57 20.61 -13.41
N TYR A 65 -5.76 19.41 -13.91
CA TYR A 65 -6.07 18.22 -13.14
C TYR A 65 -5.08 17.10 -13.46
N CYS A 66 -4.86 16.23 -12.49
CA CYS A 66 -4.09 15.01 -12.67
C CYS A 66 -4.81 13.81 -12.04
N VAL A 67 -4.41 12.61 -12.43
CA VAL A 67 -4.90 11.35 -11.84
C VAL A 67 -3.72 10.55 -11.33
N SER A 68 -3.86 9.99 -10.13
CA SER A 68 -2.87 9.11 -9.52
C SER A 68 -3.53 8.00 -8.72
N PHE A 69 -2.74 6.99 -8.36
CA PHE A 69 -3.13 5.94 -7.40
C PHE A 69 -2.62 6.25 -5.99
N GLU A 70 -1.86 7.34 -5.84
CA GLU A 70 -1.19 7.73 -4.61
C GLU A 70 -1.34 9.22 -4.37
N SER A 71 -1.94 9.62 -3.25
CA SER A 71 -2.16 11.04 -2.92
C SER A 71 -0.87 11.77 -2.55
N PHE A 72 0.19 11.07 -2.11
CA PHE A 72 1.45 11.71 -1.74
C PHE A 72 2.09 12.52 -2.89
N ALA A 73 1.86 12.09 -4.13
CA ALA A 73 2.37 12.79 -5.31
C ALA A 73 1.82 14.21 -5.42
N TYR A 74 0.58 14.42 -4.99
CA TYR A 74 -0.09 15.71 -5.06
C TYR A 74 0.61 16.74 -4.18
N HIS A 75 0.95 16.38 -2.93
CA HIS A 75 1.67 17.28 -2.02
C HIS A 75 3.08 17.67 -2.53
N LYS A 76 3.68 16.85 -3.41
CA LYS A 76 4.98 17.15 -4.01
C LYS A 76 4.91 18.03 -5.25
N LEU A 77 3.75 18.05 -5.90
CA LEU A 77 3.53 18.72 -7.18
C LEU A 77 2.52 19.88 -7.04
N ASP A 78 2.23 20.31 -5.81
CA ASP A 78 1.30 21.38 -5.47
C ASP A 78 -0.13 21.16 -5.99
N TYR A 79 -0.54 19.87 -6.09
CA TYR A 79 -1.92 19.51 -6.31
C TYR A 79 -2.64 19.33 -4.97
N GLN A 80 -3.92 19.66 -4.95
CA GLN A 80 -4.84 19.37 -3.85
C GLN A 80 -5.67 18.15 -4.20
N ASP A 81 -5.98 17.31 -3.20
CA ASP A 81 -6.92 16.21 -3.35
C ASP A 81 -8.29 16.77 -3.71
N ALA A 82 -8.79 16.45 -4.89
CA ALA A 82 -10.07 16.96 -5.39
C ALA A 82 -11.18 15.92 -5.33
N TYR A 83 -10.87 14.68 -5.69
CA TYR A 83 -11.87 13.61 -5.73
C TYR A 83 -11.23 12.22 -5.69
N GLU A 84 -11.86 11.27 -5.03
CA GLU A 84 -11.52 9.85 -5.09
C GLU A 84 -12.69 9.08 -5.73
N LEU A 85 -12.40 8.36 -6.83
CA LEU A 85 -13.43 7.62 -7.56
C LEU A 85 -13.99 6.49 -6.70
N GLY A 86 -15.31 6.34 -6.71
CA GLY A 86 -15.98 5.18 -6.14
C GLY A 86 -15.78 3.89 -6.97
N PRO A 87 -16.23 2.73 -6.46
CA PRO A 87 -16.15 1.47 -7.20
C PRO A 87 -16.92 1.55 -8.52
N ARG A 88 -16.37 0.99 -9.59
CA ARG A 88 -16.96 1.00 -10.94
C ARG A 88 -17.07 2.37 -11.61
N GLU A 89 -16.74 3.45 -10.94
CA GLU A 89 -16.90 4.79 -11.46
C GLU A 89 -15.98 5.05 -12.65
N ILE A 90 -16.50 5.79 -13.63
CA ILE A 90 -15.79 6.26 -14.82
C ILE A 90 -15.94 7.77 -14.89
N VAL A 91 -14.80 8.47 -14.98
CA VAL A 91 -14.75 9.91 -15.11
C VAL A 91 -13.93 10.33 -16.34
N ARG A 92 -14.31 11.44 -16.93
CA ARG A 92 -13.55 12.12 -17.97
C ARG A 92 -12.95 13.41 -17.40
N LEU A 93 -11.67 13.65 -17.67
CA LEU A 93 -10.94 14.82 -17.22
C LEU A 93 -10.34 15.56 -18.42
N ASN A 94 -10.33 16.87 -18.31
CA ASN A 94 -9.56 17.78 -19.17
C ASN A 94 -9.02 18.96 -18.35
N ALA A 95 -8.38 19.93 -18.96
CA ALA A 95 -7.80 21.08 -18.26
C ALA A 95 -8.82 21.92 -17.49
N ARG A 96 -10.11 21.87 -17.85
CA ARG A 96 -11.17 22.70 -17.25
C ARG A 96 -11.87 22.03 -16.08
N GLY A 97 -11.83 20.68 -15.99
CA GLY A 97 -12.53 19.95 -14.96
C GLY A 97 -12.62 18.46 -15.23
N PHE A 98 -13.45 17.81 -14.43
CA PHE A 98 -13.82 16.42 -14.65
C PHE A 98 -15.33 16.25 -14.55
N GLU A 99 -15.84 15.24 -15.22
CA GLU A 99 -17.26 14.86 -15.19
C GLU A 99 -17.40 13.34 -15.05
N THR A 100 -18.42 12.91 -14.36
CA THR A 100 -18.75 11.49 -14.20
C THR A 100 -19.51 11.00 -15.44
N LEU A 101 -18.91 10.02 -16.15
CA LEU A 101 -19.52 9.35 -17.30
C LEU A 101 -20.36 8.14 -16.86
N SER A 102 -19.95 7.47 -15.80
CA SER A 102 -20.71 6.38 -15.16
C SER A 102 -20.58 6.50 -13.66
N PRO A 103 -21.68 6.51 -12.90
CA PRO A 103 -21.66 6.72 -11.46
C PRO A 103 -21.07 5.54 -10.71
N ALA A 104 -20.60 5.81 -9.48
CA ALA A 104 -20.07 4.80 -8.59
C ALA A 104 -21.09 3.71 -8.24
N GLY A 105 -20.63 2.48 -8.18
CA GLY A 105 -21.37 1.34 -7.64
C GLY A 105 -21.49 1.37 -6.12
N LYS A 106 -22.37 0.53 -5.59
CA LYS A 106 -22.68 0.49 -4.15
C LYS A 106 -21.78 -0.45 -3.36
N GLN A 107 -21.10 -1.38 -4.02
CA GLN A 107 -20.26 -2.40 -3.36
C GLN A 107 -18.79 -2.04 -3.47
N MET A 108 -18.11 -2.00 -2.34
CA MET A 108 -16.68 -1.77 -2.27
C MET A 108 -15.98 -2.89 -1.52
N LYS A 109 -14.86 -3.37 -2.07
CA LYS A 109 -13.99 -4.38 -1.46
C LYS A 109 -12.54 -4.00 -1.70
N PHE A 110 -12.00 -3.13 -0.88
CA PHE A 110 -10.59 -2.80 -0.95
C PHE A 110 -9.72 -3.74 -0.11
N CYS A 111 -8.48 -3.85 -0.49
CA CYS A 111 -7.52 -4.70 0.20
C CYS A 111 -6.88 -3.92 1.36
N THR A 112 -7.06 -4.39 2.60
CA THR A 112 -6.43 -3.78 3.79
C THR A 112 -4.90 -3.78 3.71
N PHE A 113 -4.30 -4.59 2.84
CA PHE A 113 -2.88 -4.61 2.55
C PHE A 113 -2.34 -3.28 2.01
N LEU A 114 -3.20 -2.45 1.42
CA LEU A 114 -2.87 -1.07 1.05
C LEU A 114 -2.33 -0.28 2.24
N TRP A 115 -2.99 -0.37 3.38
CA TRP A 115 -2.57 0.34 4.59
C TRP A 115 -1.49 -0.40 5.37
N THR A 116 -1.62 -1.71 5.55
CA THR A 116 -0.69 -2.46 6.41
C THR A 116 0.72 -2.50 5.84
N TYR A 117 0.87 -2.60 4.52
CA TYR A 117 2.17 -2.82 3.90
C TYR A 117 2.44 -1.98 2.65
N TYR A 118 1.49 -2.00 1.67
CA TYR A 118 1.78 -1.57 0.30
C TYR A 118 1.83 -0.06 0.12
N GLY A 119 0.87 0.67 0.71
CA GLY A 119 0.69 2.11 0.51
C GLY A 119 1.87 2.95 1.00
N TYR A 120 2.08 4.06 0.35
CA TYR A 120 3.11 5.00 0.78
C TYR A 120 2.68 5.68 2.09
N PRO A 121 3.59 5.89 3.07
CA PRO A 121 3.24 6.32 4.44
C PRO A 121 2.34 7.56 4.52
N ASN A 122 2.59 8.59 3.73
CA ASN A 122 1.78 9.80 3.76
C ASN A 122 0.61 9.84 2.77
N SER A 123 0.31 8.71 2.11
CA SER A 123 -0.89 8.59 1.27
C SER A 123 -2.14 8.38 2.10
N ASN A 124 -3.25 8.87 1.58
CA ASN A 124 -4.59 8.62 2.09
C ASN A 124 -5.37 7.78 1.08
N TYR A 125 -6.12 6.80 1.58
CA TYR A 125 -7.08 6.03 0.79
C TYR A 125 -8.38 5.96 1.57
N GLU A 126 -9.51 6.24 0.94
CA GLU A 126 -10.83 6.27 1.57
C GLU A 126 -10.83 7.13 2.87
N GLY A 127 -10.15 8.25 2.84
CA GLY A 127 -10.03 9.15 3.98
C GLY A 127 -9.14 8.67 5.14
N VAL A 128 -8.44 7.54 4.99
CA VAL A 128 -7.57 6.98 6.03
C VAL A 128 -6.10 7.07 5.63
N ASN A 129 -5.32 7.79 6.43
CA ASN A 129 -3.88 7.90 6.23
C ASN A 129 -3.16 6.58 6.56
N VAL A 130 -2.20 6.20 5.72
CA VAL A 130 -1.45 4.94 5.82
C VAL A 130 -0.62 4.86 7.10
N GLU A 131 0.20 5.87 7.39
CA GLU A 131 1.08 5.88 8.56
C GLU A 131 0.29 5.87 9.87
N LEU A 132 -0.76 6.70 9.93
CA LEU A 132 -1.63 6.76 11.11
C LEU A 132 -2.36 5.44 11.35
N MET A 133 -2.78 4.76 10.28
CA MET A 133 -3.41 3.43 10.40
C MET A 133 -2.44 2.41 10.98
N ARG A 134 -1.20 2.36 10.48
CA ARG A 134 -0.15 1.46 11.00
C ARG A 134 0.14 1.72 12.47
N TYR A 135 0.28 2.99 12.85
CA TYR A 135 0.47 3.40 14.23
C TYR A 135 -0.69 2.94 15.13
N ARG A 136 -1.94 3.19 14.71
CA ARG A 136 -3.14 2.77 15.45
C ARG A 136 -3.22 1.24 15.58
N ASN A 137 -2.85 0.52 14.54
CA ASN A 137 -2.84 -0.94 14.54
C ASN A 137 -1.86 -1.47 15.60
N GLY A 138 -0.64 -0.93 15.67
CA GLY A 138 0.32 -1.28 16.70
C GLY A 138 -0.18 -0.98 18.12
N ALA A 139 -0.82 0.16 18.34
CA ALA A 139 -1.41 0.51 19.62
C ALA A 139 -2.53 -0.46 20.03
N ILE A 140 -3.37 -0.89 19.07
CA ILE A 140 -4.41 -1.90 19.32
C ILE A 140 -3.78 -3.25 19.69
N MET A 141 -2.71 -3.66 19.02
CA MET A 141 -1.99 -4.90 19.34
C MET A 141 -1.50 -4.89 20.79
N ALA A 142 -0.84 -3.83 21.23
CA ALA A 142 -0.34 -3.71 22.61
C ALA A 142 -1.47 -3.72 23.64
N ARG A 143 -2.61 -3.07 23.34
CA ARG A 143 -3.79 -3.09 24.20
C ARG A 143 -4.37 -4.48 24.34
N ASN A 144 -4.52 -5.20 23.23
CA ASN A 144 -5.06 -6.56 23.22
C ASN A 144 -4.14 -7.54 23.98
N GLU A 145 -2.82 -7.36 23.93
CA GLU A 145 -1.87 -8.16 24.72
C GLU A 145 -1.97 -7.85 26.21
N ALA A 146 -2.05 -6.59 26.57
CA ALA A 146 -2.25 -6.19 27.96
C ALA A 146 -3.52 -6.81 28.58
N GLU A 147 -4.61 -6.90 27.82
CA GLU A 147 -5.87 -7.51 28.23
C GLU A 147 -5.78 -9.04 28.34
N ARG A 148 -4.91 -9.69 27.55
CA ARG A 148 -4.80 -11.17 27.48
C ARG A 148 -3.78 -11.79 28.42
N GLY A 149 -2.96 -11.06 29.05
CA GLY A 149 -1.93 -11.63 29.95
C GLY A 149 -0.77 -10.71 30.24
N GLY A 150 -0.81 -9.50 29.72
CA GLY A 150 0.20 -8.48 29.90
C GLY A 150 1.16 -8.36 28.72
N VAL A 151 1.76 -7.19 28.63
CA VAL A 151 2.83 -6.92 27.65
C VAL A 151 4.08 -7.74 28.02
N PRO A 152 4.73 -8.42 27.06
CA PRO A 152 5.94 -9.20 27.34
C PRO A 152 7.03 -8.41 28.07
N ASP A 153 7.77 -9.09 28.94
CA ASP A 153 8.93 -8.51 29.62
C ASP A 153 10.12 -8.42 28.65
N VAL A 154 10.24 -7.29 27.97
CA VAL A 154 11.30 -7.00 26.99
C VAL A 154 11.94 -5.65 27.26
N ASP A 155 13.19 -5.51 26.83
CA ASP A 155 13.94 -4.26 26.95
C ASP A 155 13.47 -3.25 25.90
N PHE A 156 13.23 -3.71 24.66
CA PHE A 156 12.85 -2.85 23.55
C PHE A 156 11.77 -3.45 22.67
N ILE A 157 10.93 -2.57 22.16
CA ILE A 157 10.06 -2.84 20.99
C ILE A 157 10.84 -2.45 19.75
N ALA A 158 10.78 -3.27 18.70
CA ALA A 158 11.48 -3.05 17.45
C ALA A 158 10.57 -3.31 16.24
N GLY A 159 10.64 -2.47 15.24
CA GLY A 159 9.93 -2.69 13.97
C GLY A 159 10.84 -3.34 12.93
N VAL A 160 10.29 -4.29 12.17
CA VAL A 160 10.97 -4.79 10.98
C VAL A 160 10.96 -3.69 9.92
N PRO A 161 12.13 -3.23 9.45
CA PRO A 161 12.20 -2.10 8.52
C PRO A 161 11.66 -2.44 7.12
N ASP A 162 10.94 -1.51 6.44
CA ASP A 162 10.49 -0.20 6.96
C ASP A 162 9.03 -0.25 7.43
N SER A 163 8.21 -1.13 6.87
CA SER A 163 6.74 -1.15 7.05
C SER A 163 6.30 -1.56 8.46
N GLY A 164 7.09 -2.38 9.16
CA GLY A 164 6.82 -2.73 10.56
C GLY A 164 7.10 -1.59 11.57
N VAL A 165 7.90 -0.60 11.19
CA VAL A 165 8.33 0.47 12.11
C VAL A 165 7.16 1.29 12.68
N PRO A 166 6.21 1.83 11.89
CA PRO A 166 5.09 2.58 12.46
C PRO A 166 4.16 1.72 13.32
N HIS A 167 4.00 0.43 13.03
CA HIS A 167 3.30 -0.50 13.91
C HIS A 167 4.03 -0.64 15.26
N ALA A 168 5.36 -0.80 15.23
CA ALA A 168 6.17 -0.86 16.45
C ALA A 168 6.12 0.44 17.26
N MET A 169 6.10 1.60 16.61
CA MET A 169 5.93 2.90 17.27
C MET A 169 4.60 2.98 18.04
N GLY A 170 3.51 2.57 17.39
CA GLY A 170 2.21 2.52 18.03
C GLY A 170 2.16 1.55 19.21
N TYR A 171 2.77 0.37 19.04
CA TYR A 171 2.88 -0.63 20.10
C TYR A 171 3.71 -0.10 21.28
N ALA A 172 4.88 0.46 21.04
CA ALA A 172 5.78 1.01 22.06
C ALA A 172 5.09 2.12 22.87
N ASN A 173 4.47 3.07 22.18
CA ASN A 173 3.78 4.17 22.85
C ASN A 173 2.57 3.70 23.70
N GLN A 174 1.84 2.70 23.24
CA GLN A 174 0.69 2.17 24.00
C GLN A 174 1.14 1.30 25.19
N SER A 175 2.20 0.50 25.01
CA SER A 175 2.71 -0.39 26.06
C SER A 175 3.59 0.29 27.11
N GLY A 176 4.08 1.50 26.81
CA GLY A 176 5.05 2.20 27.65
C GLY A 176 6.47 1.62 27.60
N LYS A 177 6.73 0.64 26.71
CA LYS A 177 8.07 0.07 26.50
C LYS A 177 8.88 0.91 25.52
N PRO A 178 10.20 1.08 25.71
CA PRO A 178 11.02 1.89 24.82
C PRO A 178 11.14 1.29 23.42
N LEU A 179 11.15 2.15 22.39
CA LEU A 179 11.39 1.77 21.00
C LEU A 179 12.88 1.80 20.69
N ALA A 180 13.38 0.78 19.98
CA ALA A 180 14.74 0.76 19.43
C ALA A 180 14.72 0.37 17.94
N ARG A 181 15.82 0.65 17.24
CA ARG A 181 16.03 0.23 15.84
C ARG A 181 17.23 -0.72 15.75
N PRO A 182 17.09 -1.97 16.19
CA PRO A 182 18.18 -2.95 16.17
C PRO A 182 18.56 -3.39 14.75
N PHE A 183 17.68 -3.13 13.76
CA PHE A 183 17.99 -3.32 12.35
C PHE A 183 17.70 -2.07 11.55
N VAL A 184 18.58 -1.79 10.59
CA VAL A 184 18.43 -0.71 9.62
C VAL A 184 18.35 -1.31 8.23
N LYS A 185 17.44 -0.81 7.41
CA LYS A 185 17.32 -1.26 6.03
C LYS A 185 18.49 -0.76 5.20
N TYR A 186 19.09 -1.66 4.43
CA TYR A 186 20.05 -1.30 3.40
C TYR A 186 19.32 -0.71 2.19
N THR A 187 19.43 0.59 2.02
CA THR A 187 18.68 1.34 1.02
C THR A 187 19.14 1.21 -0.44
N PRO A 188 20.42 0.88 -0.78
CA PRO A 188 20.76 0.68 -2.18
C PRO A 188 20.15 -0.61 -2.74
N THR A 189 18.88 -0.57 -2.98
CA THR A 189 18.16 -1.31 -4.02
C THR A 189 18.24 -2.83 -4.08
N TRP A 190 17.47 -3.50 -3.26
CA TRP A 190 17.10 -4.88 -3.58
C TRP A 190 15.59 -5.00 -3.80
N PRO A 191 15.14 -5.85 -4.75
CA PRO A 191 13.72 -6.14 -4.89
C PRO A 191 13.15 -6.72 -3.59
N ARG A 192 11.85 -6.76 -3.47
CA ARG A 192 11.18 -7.34 -2.30
C ARG A 192 11.67 -8.78 -2.08
N SER A 193 12.07 -9.11 -0.85
CA SER A 193 12.73 -10.38 -0.51
C SER A 193 11.88 -11.62 -0.80
N PHE A 194 10.56 -11.48 -0.89
CA PHE A 194 9.65 -12.58 -1.20
C PHE A 194 9.41 -12.82 -2.69
N MET A 195 9.90 -11.93 -3.58
CA MET A 195 9.68 -12.04 -5.03
C MET A 195 10.52 -13.11 -5.74
N PRO A 196 11.79 -13.35 -5.40
CA PRO A 196 12.55 -14.39 -6.06
C PRO A 196 11.90 -15.77 -5.86
N GLU A 197 11.89 -16.59 -6.90
CA GLU A 197 11.35 -17.96 -6.84
C GLU A 197 12.24 -18.91 -6.04
N ASP A 198 13.54 -18.74 -6.13
CA ASP A 198 14.55 -19.55 -5.43
C ASP A 198 14.67 -19.15 -3.94
N GLN A 199 14.65 -20.16 -3.06
CA GLN A 199 14.74 -19.97 -1.61
C GLN A 199 16.11 -19.43 -1.17
N GLN A 200 17.21 -19.90 -1.79
CA GLN A 200 18.57 -19.44 -1.43
C GLN A 200 18.75 -17.96 -1.79
N VAL A 201 18.19 -17.55 -2.94
CA VAL A 201 18.20 -16.15 -3.35
C VAL A 201 17.37 -15.30 -2.39
N ARG A 202 16.18 -15.79 -1.96
CA ARG A 202 15.37 -15.09 -0.96
C ARG A 202 16.10 -14.90 0.36
N SER A 203 16.73 -15.95 0.89
CA SER A 203 17.50 -15.88 2.13
C SER A 203 18.67 -14.90 2.03
N ARG A 204 19.43 -14.94 0.92
CA ARG A 204 20.51 -13.99 0.67
C ARG A 204 20.00 -12.54 0.62
N VAL A 205 18.92 -12.29 -0.11
CA VAL A 205 18.31 -10.96 -0.20
C VAL A 205 17.79 -10.49 1.17
N ALA A 206 17.20 -11.38 1.96
CA ALA A 206 16.71 -11.07 3.29
C ALA A 206 17.86 -10.64 4.24
N ARG A 207 18.96 -11.39 4.26
CA ARG A 207 20.17 -11.05 5.04
C ARG A 207 20.79 -9.71 4.64
N MET A 208 20.86 -9.43 3.34
CA MET A 208 21.47 -8.20 2.83
C MET A 208 20.59 -6.96 3.07
N LYS A 209 19.29 -7.14 3.27
CA LYS A 209 18.36 -6.02 3.48
C LYS A 209 18.45 -5.39 4.85
N GLN A 210 18.81 -6.14 5.85
CA GLN A 210 18.80 -5.70 7.24
C GLN A 210 20.21 -5.68 7.77
N ILE A 211 20.66 -4.49 8.12
CA ILE A 211 21.96 -4.30 8.80
C ILE A 211 21.69 -4.25 10.29
N PRO A 212 22.26 -5.18 11.08
CA PRO A 212 22.10 -5.18 12.51
C PRO A 212 22.92 -4.07 13.18
N VAL A 213 22.44 -3.62 14.34
CA VAL A 213 23.14 -2.73 15.26
C VAL A 213 23.43 -3.54 16.53
N PRO A 214 24.62 -4.15 16.65
CA PRO A 214 24.94 -5.08 17.74
C PRO A 214 24.70 -4.50 19.14
N GLU A 215 25.00 -3.23 19.34
CA GLU A 215 24.86 -2.52 20.62
C GLU A 215 23.40 -2.43 21.10
N LEU A 216 22.44 -2.58 20.19
CA LEU A 216 21.01 -2.60 20.50
C LEU A 216 20.43 -4.02 20.58
N ILE A 217 21.26 -5.04 20.31
CA ILE A 217 20.86 -6.45 20.25
C ILE A 217 21.49 -7.25 21.39
N GLU A 218 22.79 -7.12 21.58
CA GLU A 218 23.56 -7.95 22.51
C GLU A 218 23.04 -7.84 23.94
N GLY A 219 22.69 -8.97 24.54
CA GLY A 219 22.16 -9.06 25.91
C GLY A 219 20.79 -8.41 26.11
N LYS A 220 20.03 -8.13 25.04
CA LYS A 220 18.71 -7.50 25.12
C LYS A 220 17.58 -8.45 24.73
N LYS A 221 16.47 -8.32 25.43
CA LYS A 221 15.20 -8.94 25.04
C LYS A 221 14.45 -8.01 24.11
N LEU A 222 14.18 -8.46 22.89
CA LEU A 222 13.53 -7.66 21.84
C LEU A 222 12.17 -8.24 21.47
N LEU A 223 11.16 -7.38 21.35
CA LEU A 223 9.90 -7.73 20.73
C LEU A 223 9.84 -7.08 19.34
N PHE A 224 9.82 -7.93 18.29
CA PHE A 224 9.70 -7.47 16.93
C PHE A 224 8.24 -7.37 16.50
N VAL A 225 7.91 -6.25 15.87
CA VAL A 225 6.61 -6.00 15.25
C VAL A 225 6.81 -5.90 13.73
N ASP A 226 6.04 -6.67 12.98
CA ASP A 226 6.03 -6.64 11.52
C ASP A 226 4.62 -6.41 11.00
N ASP A 227 4.49 -6.01 9.75
CA ASP A 227 3.20 -5.78 9.09
C ASP A 227 2.50 -7.08 8.68
N SER A 228 3.28 -8.10 8.35
CA SER A 228 2.74 -9.36 7.80
C SER A 228 3.74 -10.51 7.82
N ILE A 229 3.22 -11.73 7.82
CA ILE A 229 3.99 -12.96 7.59
C ILE A 229 3.54 -13.58 6.27
N VAL A 230 4.39 -13.49 5.24
CA VAL A 230 4.11 -14.10 3.94
C VAL A 230 4.65 -15.53 3.85
N ARG A 231 5.97 -15.69 3.91
CA ARG A 231 6.66 -16.99 3.86
C ARG A 231 7.55 -17.25 5.07
N GLY A 232 7.57 -16.34 6.03
CA GLY A 232 8.40 -16.41 7.22
C GLY A 232 9.91 -16.30 6.99
N THR A 233 10.38 -16.15 5.75
CA THR A 233 11.82 -16.09 5.44
C THR A 233 12.50 -14.93 6.16
N GLN A 234 11.90 -13.72 6.13
CA GLN A 234 12.46 -12.56 6.77
C GLN A 234 12.56 -12.75 8.30
N LEU A 235 11.50 -13.27 8.92
CA LEU A 235 11.48 -13.54 10.37
C LEU A 235 12.50 -14.60 10.76
N ARG A 236 12.61 -15.68 9.98
CA ARG A 236 13.59 -16.73 10.23
C ARG A 236 15.02 -16.19 10.21
N GLU A 237 15.39 -15.49 9.14
CA GLU A 237 16.72 -14.90 9.01
C GLU A 237 17.02 -13.87 10.11
N THR A 238 16.01 -13.12 10.56
CA THR A 238 16.15 -12.18 11.68
C THR A 238 16.37 -12.92 12.99
N VAL A 239 15.60 -13.97 13.25
CA VAL A 239 15.73 -14.79 14.46
C VAL A 239 17.05 -15.54 14.46
N ASP A 240 17.43 -16.22 13.37
CA ASP A 240 18.70 -16.95 13.24
C ASP A 240 19.93 -16.04 13.44
N PHE A 241 19.79 -14.75 13.15
CA PHE A 241 20.87 -13.78 13.41
C PHE A 241 20.97 -13.42 14.89
N LEU A 242 19.87 -13.44 15.65
CA LEU A 242 19.81 -13.02 17.05
C LEU A 242 20.29 -14.12 18.03
N TYR A 243 20.39 -15.36 17.58
CA TYR A 243 20.86 -16.52 18.34
C TYR A 243 22.23 -17.01 17.87
#